data_bd0cd2d1b1d5a0d0f468ce69fccbf342
#
_entry.id   bd0cd2d1b1d5a0d0f468ce69fccbf342
#
_cell.length_a   1.000
_cell.length_b   1.000
_cell.length_c   1.000
_cell.angle_alpha   90.00
_cell.angle_beta   90.00
_cell.angle_gamma   90.00
#
_symmetry.space_group_name_H-M   'P 1'
#
loop_
_entity.id
_entity.type
_entity.pdbx_description
1 polymer ?
#
loop_
_entity_poly.entity_id
_entity_poly.type
_entity_poly.pdbx_seq_one_letter_code
_entity_poly.pdbx_strand_id
1 'polypeptide(L)'
;MNFIAFDFETTGRSARFDQILQAGFIVYDSNFEEIERLNIKSRLNPDIIPSIHALRVNRLTMSQVLSEDLTTYKMTLAIEKFLSKYENCFFIGFNSINFDEEFLRQLLWEHFFFPYISNTKGNTRGDVLNFVTMAHAFDKDCVNVPRNDEGKLSFKLER
;
A
#
# COMPACT_ATOMS: atom_id res chain seq x y z
N MET A 1 -11.16 -3.65 -17.83
CA MET A 1 -10.39 -2.78 -16.94
C MET A 1 -9.60 -3.67 -16.02
N ASN A 2 -8.30 -3.42 -15.86
CA ASN A 2 -7.47 -4.17 -14.92
C ASN A 2 -7.55 -3.56 -13.52
N PHE A 3 -7.29 -4.38 -12.50
CA PHE A 3 -7.24 -3.96 -11.10
C PHE A 3 -5.80 -4.07 -10.61
N ILE A 4 -5.34 -3.09 -9.84
CA ILE A 4 -4.02 -3.11 -9.20
C ILE A 4 -4.25 -3.04 -7.69
N ALA A 5 -4.14 -4.18 -7.04
CA ALA A 5 -4.15 -4.25 -5.58
C ALA A 5 -2.75 -3.95 -5.05
N PHE A 6 -2.64 -3.14 -3.98
CA PHE A 6 -1.36 -2.78 -3.39
C PHE A 6 -1.45 -2.57 -1.89
N ASP A 7 -0.32 -2.85 -1.22
CA ASP A 7 -0.15 -2.70 0.24
C ASP A 7 1.33 -2.50 0.56
N PHE A 8 1.66 -1.72 1.60
CA PHE A 8 3.02 -1.39 1.98
C PHE A 8 3.31 -1.65 3.44
N GLU A 9 4.51 -2.14 3.72
CA GLU A 9 5.08 -2.16 5.06
C GLU A 9 6.06 -0.99 5.20
N THR A 10 5.88 -0.18 6.24
CA THR A 10 6.59 1.08 6.40
C THR A 10 7.32 1.17 7.75
N THR A 11 8.25 2.12 7.89
CA THR A 11 8.96 2.37 9.15
C THR A 11 8.10 3.07 10.20
N GLY A 12 6.98 3.66 9.79
CA GLY A 12 6.06 4.39 10.65
C GLY A 12 4.81 4.85 9.91
N ARG A 13 4.18 5.92 10.36
CA ARG A 13 2.86 6.35 9.87
C ARG A 13 2.87 7.63 9.03
N SER A 14 4.00 8.27 8.88
CA SER A 14 4.13 9.56 8.22
C SER A 14 4.86 9.41 6.89
N ALA A 15 4.18 9.53 5.77
CA ALA A 15 4.80 9.45 4.46
C ALA A 15 5.96 10.46 4.27
N ARG A 16 5.95 11.56 5.03
CA ARG A 16 6.99 12.60 4.96
C ARG A 16 8.29 12.21 5.68
N PHE A 17 8.23 11.39 6.74
CA PHE A 17 9.35 11.11 7.63
C PHE A 17 9.71 9.63 7.69
N ASP A 18 8.84 8.79 7.16
CA ASP A 18 8.98 7.35 7.22
C ASP A 18 9.20 6.77 5.81
N GLN A 19 9.74 5.57 5.76
CA GLN A 19 10.13 4.87 4.53
C GLN A 19 9.24 3.67 4.28
N ILE A 20 8.99 3.36 3.00
CA ILE A 20 8.47 2.05 2.59
C ILE A 20 9.60 1.02 2.69
N LEU A 21 9.41 -0.02 3.52
CA LEU A 21 10.34 -1.14 3.66
C LEU A 21 10.01 -2.29 2.69
N GLN A 22 8.71 -2.50 2.44
CA GLN A 22 8.23 -3.50 1.50
C GLN A 22 7.03 -2.95 0.74
N ALA A 23 7.00 -3.14 -0.57
CA ALA A 23 5.89 -2.78 -1.43
C ALA A 23 5.39 -4.02 -2.17
N GLY A 24 4.09 -4.30 -2.04
CA GLY A 24 3.38 -5.34 -2.76
C GLY A 24 2.40 -4.77 -3.75
N PHE A 25 2.42 -5.29 -4.99
CA PHE A 25 1.44 -5.00 -6.03
C PHE A 25 1.03 -6.29 -6.70
N ILE A 26 -0.26 -6.43 -6.99
CA ILE A 26 -0.80 -7.52 -7.80
C ILE A 26 -1.72 -6.92 -8.84
N VAL A 27 -1.53 -7.28 -10.09
CA VAL A 27 -2.38 -6.88 -11.20
C VAL A 27 -3.30 -8.02 -11.56
N TYR A 28 -4.60 -7.72 -11.61
CA TYR A 28 -5.65 -8.63 -12.03
C TYR A 28 -6.33 -8.12 -13.31
N ASP A 29 -6.78 -9.03 -14.13
CA ASP A 29 -7.63 -8.71 -15.27
C ASP A 29 -9.11 -8.47 -14.85
N SER A 30 -9.99 -8.26 -15.83
CA SER A 30 -11.44 -8.07 -15.61
C SER A 30 -12.17 -9.30 -15.05
N ASN A 31 -11.56 -10.48 -15.09
CA ASN A 31 -12.08 -11.72 -14.53
C ASN A 31 -11.49 -12.05 -13.15
N PHE A 32 -10.68 -11.12 -12.60
CA PHE A 32 -9.90 -11.30 -11.37
C PHE A 32 -8.84 -12.40 -11.44
N GLU A 33 -8.35 -12.73 -12.66
CA GLU A 33 -7.19 -13.58 -12.82
C GLU A 33 -5.90 -12.75 -12.69
N GLU A 34 -4.93 -13.28 -11.94
CA GLU A 34 -3.66 -12.59 -11.73
C GLU A 34 -2.85 -12.54 -13.03
N ILE A 35 -2.46 -11.34 -13.44
CA ILE A 35 -1.61 -11.09 -14.62
C ILE A 35 -0.13 -11.03 -14.23
N GLU A 36 0.18 -10.23 -13.20
CA GLU A 36 1.56 -9.97 -12.79
C GLU A 36 1.58 -9.51 -11.33
N ARG A 37 2.68 -9.79 -10.62
CA ARG A 37 2.91 -9.25 -9.28
C ARG A 37 4.31 -8.68 -9.12
N LEU A 38 4.41 -7.69 -8.26
CA LEU A 38 5.67 -7.18 -7.75
C LEU A 38 5.63 -7.24 -6.22
N ASN A 39 6.63 -7.89 -5.62
CA ASN A 39 6.88 -7.83 -4.18
C ASN A 39 8.34 -7.47 -4.00
N ILE A 40 8.62 -6.30 -3.46
CA ILE A 40 9.96 -5.73 -3.42
C ILE A 40 10.24 -5.10 -2.07
N LYS A 41 11.46 -5.27 -1.58
CA LYS A 41 11.91 -4.71 -0.30
C LYS A 41 13.05 -3.74 -0.52
N SER A 42 13.15 -2.74 0.34
CA SER A 42 14.29 -1.83 0.37
C SER A 42 15.01 -1.88 1.71
N ARG A 43 16.31 -1.64 1.65
CA ARG A 43 17.12 -1.44 2.85
C ARG A 43 16.70 -0.14 3.56
N LEU A 44 16.71 -0.19 4.88
CA LEU A 44 16.48 0.99 5.71
C LEU A 44 17.54 2.07 5.43
N ASN A 45 17.08 3.29 5.16
CA ASN A 45 17.96 4.44 5.03
C ASN A 45 18.61 4.79 6.38
N PRO A 46 19.90 5.15 6.41
CA PRO A 46 20.61 5.45 7.64
C PRO A 46 20.02 6.60 8.47
N ASP A 47 19.35 7.54 7.80
CA ASP A 47 18.77 8.74 8.42
C ASP A 47 17.36 8.52 9.00
N ILE A 48 16.80 7.32 8.83
CA ILE A 48 15.46 6.98 9.29
C ILE A 48 15.52 6.06 10.51
N ILE A 49 14.85 6.46 11.57
CA ILE A 49 14.69 5.64 12.78
C ILE A 49 13.30 5.00 12.75
N PRO A 50 13.19 3.68 12.50
CA PRO A 50 11.90 3.04 12.39
C PRO A 50 11.19 3.00 13.74
N SER A 51 9.88 3.16 13.73
CA SER A 51 9.05 2.95 14.90
C SER A 51 9.07 1.48 15.33
N ILE A 52 9.35 1.22 16.60
CA ILE A 52 9.27 -0.14 17.18
C ILE A 52 7.89 -0.73 16.98
N HIS A 53 6.84 0.10 17.09
CA HIS A 53 5.47 -0.34 16.85
C HIS A 53 5.27 -0.80 15.40
N ALA A 54 5.76 -0.05 14.42
CA ALA A 54 5.68 -0.42 13.01
C ALA A 54 6.42 -1.72 12.73
N LEU A 55 7.67 -1.87 13.18
CA LEU A 55 8.43 -3.12 13.02
C LEU A 55 7.71 -4.32 13.62
N ARG A 56 7.09 -4.15 14.79
CA ARG A 56 6.31 -5.22 15.45
C ARG A 56 5.06 -5.61 14.63
N VAL A 57 4.31 -4.63 14.14
CA VAL A 57 3.11 -4.86 13.30
C VAL A 57 3.50 -5.56 12.01
N ASN A 58 4.56 -5.09 11.36
CA ASN A 58 5.07 -5.64 10.10
C ASN A 58 5.84 -6.96 10.29
N ARG A 59 6.06 -7.39 11.54
CA ARG A 59 6.86 -8.59 11.90
C ARG A 59 8.27 -8.57 11.32
N LEU A 60 8.86 -7.37 11.22
CA LEU A 60 10.21 -7.15 10.72
C LEU A 60 11.18 -6.91 11.89
N THR A 61 12.40 -7.41 11.76
CA THR A 61 13.49 -7.14 12.69
C THR A 61 14.45 -6.11 12.10
N MET A 62 15.19 -5.40 12.94
CA MET A 62 16.23 -4.47 12.49
C MET A 62 17.28 -5.16 11.60
N SER A 63 17.66 -6.39 11.92
CA SER A 63 18.61 -7.16 11.12
C SER A 63 18.08 -7.37 9.69
N GLN A 64 16.81 -7.72 9.54
CA GLN A 64 16.19 -7.94 8.22
C GLN A 64 16.16 -6.65 7.40
N VAL A 65 15.70 -5.53 7.98
CA VAL A 65 15.58 -4.28 7.22
C VAL A 65 16.92 -3.63 6.89
N LEU A 66 17.98 -3.94 7.63
CA LEU A 66 19.34 -3.48 7.35
C LEU A 66 20.06 -4.38 6.35
N SER A 67 19.70 -5.66 6.24
CA SER A 67 20.37 -6.62 5.35
C SER A 67 19.84 -6.64 3.92
N GLU A 68 18.78 -5.89 3.61
CA GLU A 68 18.26 -5.80 2.26
C GLU A 68 19.27 -5.10 1.32
N ASP A 69 19.41 -5.62 0.10
CA ASP A 69 20.41 -5.11 -0.86
C ASP A 69 19.92 -3.89 -1.65
N LEU A 70 18.60 -3.78 -1.84
CA LEU A 70 18.03 -2.71 -2.66
C LEU A 70 17.93 -1.40 -1.88
N THR A 71 18.44 -0.34 -2.48
CA THR A 71 18.16 1.02 -1.98
C THR A 71 16.73 1.45 -2.30
N THR A 72 16.21 2.42 -1.55
CA THR A 72 14.91 3.03 -1.80
C THR A 72 14.78 3.54 -3.24
N TYR A 73 15.85 4.14 -3.79
CA TYR A 73 15.87 4.59 -5.19
C TYR A 73 15.68 3.44 -6.19
N LYS A 74 16.40 2.32 -6.01
CA LYS A 74 16.24 1.14 -6.89
C LYS A 74 14.87 0.50 -6.77
N MET A 75 14.29 0.50 -5.56
CA MET A 75 12.91 0.08 -5.35
C MET A 75 11.93 1.00 -6.11
N THR A 76 12.11 2.31 -6.04
CA THR A 76 11.29 3.29 -6.76
C THR A 76 11.35 3.08 -8.27
N LEU A 77 12.54 2.87 -8.84
CA LEU A 77 12.70 2.55 -10.26
C LEU A 77 11.94 1.29 -10.67
N ALA A 78 11.97 0.25 -9.84
CA ALA A 78 11.26 -1.00 -10.12
C ALA A 78 9.73 -0.80 -10.05
N ILE A 79 9.24 -0.06 -9.06
CA ILE A 79 7.82 0.28 -8.91
C ILE A 79 7.34 1.12 -10.10
N GLU A 80 8.07 2.18 -10.46
CA GLU A 80 7.72 3.03 -11.58
C GLU A 80 7.67 2.23 -12.89
N LYS A 81 8.72 1.44 -13.18
CA LYS A 81 8.77 0.57 -14.35
C LYS A 81 7.63 -0.46 -14.38
N PHE A 82 7.23 -0.99 -13.22
CA PHE A 82 6.12 -1.93 -13.11
C PHE A 82 4.80 -1.23 -13.41
N LEU A 83 4.51 -0.12 -12.74
CA LEU A 83 3.24 0.60 -12.85
C LEU A 83 3.06 1.31 -14.20
N SER A 84 4.15 1.76 -14.82
CA SER A 84 4.10 2.44 -16.13
C SER A 84 3.65 1.55 -17.29
N LYS A 85 3.62 0.21 -17.11
CA LYS A 85 3.08 -0.74 -18.09
C LYS A 85 1.55 -0.67 -18.19
N TYR A 86 0.87 -0.09 -17.17
CA TYR A 86 -0.56 -0.19 -17.00
C TYR A 86 -1.24 1.17 -17.05
N GLU A 87 -2.27 1.27 -17.89
CA GLU A 87 -3.15 2.43 -18.03
C GLU A 87 -4.60 1.97 -17.96
N ASN A 88 -5.52 2.89 -17.66
CA ASN A 88 -6.95 2.61 -17.51
C ASN A 88 -7.23 1.50 -16.46
N CYS A 89 -6.49 1.51 -15.36
CA CYS A 89 -6.60 0.56 -14.26
C CYS A 89 -7.35 1.14 -13.08
N PHE A 90 -7.90 0.25 -12.24
CA PHE A 90 -8.48 0.60 -10.95
C PHE A 90 -7.51 0.20 -9.84
N PHE A 91 -6.94 1.19 -9.15
CA PHE A 91 -6.07 1.00 -7.99
C PHE A 91 -6.92 0.77 -6.74
N ILE A 92 -6.61 -0.28 -5.98
CA ILE A 92 -7.38 -0.66 -4.80
C ILE A 92 -6.47 -1.14 -3.67
N GLY A 93 -6.77 -0.74 -2.45
CA GLY A 93 -6.14 -1.21 -1.23
C GLY A 93 -7.06 -1.02 -0.04
N PHE A 94 -6.61 -1.40 1.14
CA PHE A 94 -7.36 -1.23 2.38
C PHE A 94 -6.83 -0.03 3.16
N ASN A 95 -7.62 1.02 3.34
CA ASN A 95 -7.21 2.32 3.87
C ASN A 95 -6.08 2.99 3.05
N SER A 96 -5.95 2.57 1.81
CA SER A 96 -4.81 2.90 0.94
C SER A 96 -4.79 4.36 0.50
N ILE A 97 -5.96 4.99 0.32
CA ILE A 97 -6.05 6.41 -0.07
C ILE A 97 -5.42 7.32 0.98
N ASN A 98 -5.59 6.98 2.26
CA ASN A 98 -5.10 7.78 3.37
C ASN A 98 -3.73 7.32 3.90
N PHE A 99 -3.19 6.21 3.40
CA PHE A 99 -1.93 5.66 3.90
C PHE A 99 -0.99 5.29 2.75
N ASP A 100 -1.18 4.15 2.11
CA ASP A 100 -0.24 3.61 1.12
C ASP A 100 -0.03 4.56 -0.08
N GLU A 101 -1.09 5.21 -0.54
CA GLU A 101 -1.02 6.12 -1.67
C GLU A 101 -0.19 7.37 -1.35
N GLU A 102 -0.29 7.89 -0.13
CA GLU A 102 0.53 9.00 0.31
C GLU A 102 2.02 8.62 0.38
N PHE A 103 2.33 7.41 0.84
CA PHE A 103 3.69 6.87 0.80
C PHE A 103 4.19 6.67 -0.63
N LEU A 104 3.37 6.14 -1.53
CA LEU A 104 3.73 5.98 -2.95
C LEU A 104 4.02 7.33 -3.61
N ARG A 105 3.18 8.33 -3.36
CA ARG A 105 3.36 9.68 -3.89
C ARG A 105 4.65 10.32 -3.38
N GLN A 106 4.91 10.23 -2.08
CA GLN A 106 6.13 10.77 -1.48
C GLN A 106 7.36 10.08 -2.05
N LEU A 107 7.35 8.75 -2.13
CA LEU A 107 8.44 7.96 -2.70
C LEU A 107 8.76 8.36 -4.14
N LEU A 108 7.75 8.49 -4.99
CA LEU A 108 7.91 8.91 -6.38
C LEU A 108 8.44 10.34 -6.47
N TRP A 109 7.88 11.26 -5.67
CA TRP A 109 8.29 12.64 -5.62
C TRP A 109 9.76 12.81 -5.20
N GLU A 110 10.21 12.14 -4.16
CA GLU A 110 11.58 12.19 -3.66
C GLU A 110 12.62 11.74 -4.69
N HIS A 111 12.21 10.88 -5.60
CA HIS A 111 13.08 10.33 -6.66
C HIS A 111 12.82 10.94 -8.04
N PHE A 112 12.11 12.08 -8.10
CA PHE A 112 11.81 12.84 -9.32
C PHE A 112 10.96 12.10 -10.36
N PHE A 113 10.11 11.17 -9.91
CA PHE A 113 9.08 10.54 -10.72
C PHE A 113 7.73 11.24 -10.54
N PHE A 114 6.83 10.98 -11.49
CA PHE A 114 5.48 11.53 -11.43
C PHE A 114 4.66 10.89 -10.31
N PRO A 115 4.18 11.68 -9.30
CA PRO A 115 3.61 11.10 -8.07
C PRO A 115 2.15 10.65 -8.18
N TYR A 116 1.41 11.05 -9.24
CA TYR A 116 -0.02 10.82 -9.34
C TYR A 116 -0.38 9.67 -10.28
N ILE A 117 0.41 8.60 -10.25
CA ILE A 117 0.26 7.47 -11.17
C ILE A 117 -1.07 6.72 -10.98
N SER A 118 -1.60 6.67 -9.75
CA SER A 118 -2.85 5.96 -9.41
C SER A 118 -4.13 6.66 -9.88
N ASN A 119 -4.07 7.94 -10.28
CA ASN A 119 -5.23 8.73 -10.66
C ASN A 119 -5.03 9.58 -11.91
N THR A 120 -4.12 9.17 -12.80
CA THR A 120 -3.86 9.78 -14.11
C THR A 120 -3.82 8.71 -15.19
N LYS A 121 -3.72 9.09 -16.47
CA LYS A 121 -3.71 8.18 -17.61
C LYS A 121 -4.92 7.21 -17.64
N GLY A 122 -6.08 7.71 -17.25
CA GLY A 122 -7.31 6.91 -17.16
C GLY A 122 -7.38 5.99 -15.95
N ASN A 123 -6.36 5.99 -15.08
CA ASN A 123 -6.40 5.25 -13.82
C ASN A 123 -7.38 5.91 -12.85
N THR A 124 -8.10 5.08 -12.13
CA THR A 124 -8.99 5.44 -11.04
C THR A 124 -8.62 4.68 -9.78
N ARG A 125 -9.13 5.09 -8.64
CA ARG A 125 -8.77 4.50 -7.35
C ARG A 125 -9.98 4.31 -6.45
N GLY A 126 -9.92 3.30 -5.61
CA GLY A 126 -10.90 3.02 -4.58
C GLY A 126 -10.24 2.48 -3.32
N ASP A 127 -10.99 2.54 -2.24
CA ASP A 127 -10.53 2.11 -0.92
C ASP A 127 -11.55 1.14 -0.33
N VAL A 128 -11.08 -0.08 -0.03
CA VAL A 128 -11.94 -1.14 0.50
C VAL A 128 -12.53 -0.75 1.86
N LEU A 129 -11.75 -0.07 2.72
CA LEU A 129 -12.25 0.40 4.02
C LEU A 129 -13.40 1.38 3.85
N ASN A 130 -13.26 2.35 2.95
CA ASN A 130 -14.32 3.32 2.65
C ASN A 130 -15.57 2.63 2.09
N PHE A 131 -15.37 1.69 1.15
CA PHE A 131 -16.46 0.92 0.57
C PHE A 131 -17.22 0.11 1.63
N VAL A 132 -16.50 -0.67 2.45
CA VAL A 132 -17.10 -1.50 3.51
C VAL A 132 -17.82 -0.63 4.56
N THR A 133 -17.21 0.49 4.96
CA THR A 133 -17.82 1.43 5.92
C THR A 133 -19.11 2.02 5.37
N MET A 134 -19.11 2.43 4.12
CA MET A 134 -20.28 2.99 3.45
C MET A 134 -21.38 1.93 3.26
N ALA A 135 -21.01 0.73 2.78
CA ALA A 135 -21.96 -0.37 2.61
C ALA A 135 -22.65 -0.73 3.94
N HIS A 136 -21.88 -0.85 5.02
CA HIS A 136 -22.42 -1.14 6.35
C HIS A 136 -23.30 0.01 6.91
N ALA A 137 -23.02 1.27 6.54
CA ALA A 137 -23.83 2.41 6.96
C ALA A 137 -25.22 2.41 6.29
N PHE A 138 -25.31 1.97 5.04
CA PHE A 138 -26.58 1.85 4.32
C PHE A 138 -27.36 0.58 4.65
N ASP A 139 -26.65 -0.54 4.82
CA ASP A 139 -27.23 -1.84 5.15
C ASP A 139 -26.28 -2.59 6.10
N LYS A 140 -26.69 -2.71 7.37
CA LYS A 140 -25.88 -3.34 8.42
C LYS A 140 -25.65 -4.84 8.19
N ASP A 141 -26.51 -5.48 7.41
CA ASP A 141 -26.45 -6.90 7.10
C ASP A 141 -25.68 -7.19 5.80
N CYS A 142 -25.38 -6.15 5.01
CA CYS A 142 -24.65 -6.26 3.75
C CYS A 142 -23.21 -6.78 3.94
N VAL A 143 -22.54 -6.35 5.03
CA VAL A 143 -21.18 -6.76 5.36
C VAL A 143 -21.10 -7.10 6.85
N ASN A 144 -20.68 -8.32 7.15
CA ASN A 144 -20.45 -8.73 8.54
C ASN A 144 -19.16 -8.07 9.08
N VAL A 145 -19.34 -6.98 9.81
CA VAL A 145 -18.24 -6.25 10.44
C VAL A 145 -18.08 -6.72 11.87
N PRO A 146 -16.93 -7.33 12.26
CA PRO A 146 -16.70 -7.79 13.61
C PRO A 146 -16.70 -6.63 14.61
N ARG A 147 -16.99 -6.94 15.87
CA ARG A 147 -16.86 -6.00 16.98
C ARG A 147 -15.61 -6.29 17.79
N ASN A 148 -14.95 -5.23 18.24
CA ASN A 148 -13.83 -5.35 19.18
C ASN A 148 -14.32 -5.66 20.61
N ASP A 149 -13.39 -5.86 21.55
CA ASP A 149 -13.68 -6.17 22.96
C ASP A 149 -14.52 -5.10 23.68
N GLU A 150 -14.55 -3.88 23.16
CA GLU A 150 -15.38 -2.77 23.66
C GLU A 150 -16.76 -2.73 22.99
N GLY A 151 -17.10 -3.69 22.12
CA GLY A 151 -18.35 -3.75 21.37
C GLY A 151 -18.46 -2.78 20.19
N LYS A 152 -17.38 -2.05 19.87
CA LYS A 152 -17.32 -1.14 18.71
C LYS A 152 -17.03 -1.90 17.43
N LEU A 153 -17.59 -1.45 16.30
CA LEU A 153 -17.29 -2.02 14.99
C LEU A 153 -15.76 -1.93 14.69
N SER A 154 -15.19 -3.05 14.27
CA SER A 154 -13.78 -3.14 13.91
C SER A 154 -13.64 -3.35 12.41
N PHE A 155 -13.20 -2.32 11.70
CA PHE A 155 -12.88 -2.38 10.27
C PHE A 155 -11.40 -2.71 10.04
N LYS A 156 -10.79 -3.52 10.89
CA LYS A 156 -9.41 -3.96 10.71
C LYS A 156 -9.38 -5.25 9.89
N LEU A 157 -8.42 -5.35 8.96
CA LEU A 157 -8.08 -6.63 8.37
C LEU A 157 -7.41 -7.51 9.42
N GLU A 158 -7.87 -8.73 9.57
CA GLU A 158 -7.14 -9.76 10.32
C GLU A 158 -5.94 -10.22 9.47
N ARG A 159 -4.75 -10.17 10.07
CA ARG A 159 -3.49 -10.59 9.43
C ARG A 159 -3.06 -11.98 9.89
#